data_c8e34be0144a0ca4ed339acdecfa397c
#
_entry.id   c8e34be0144a0ca4ed339acdecfa397c
#
_cell.length_a   1.000
_cell.length_b   1.000
_cell.length_c   1.000
_cell.angle_alpha   90.00
_cell.angle_beta   90.00
_cell.angle_gamma   90.00
#
_symmetry.space_group_name_H-M   'P 1'
#
loop_
_entity.id
_entity.type
_entity.pdbx_description
1 polymer ?
#
loop_
_entity_poly.entity_id
_entity_poly.type
_entity_poly.pdbx_seq_one_letter_code
_entity_poly.pdbx_strand_id
1 'polypeptide(L)'
;MLEEPPKNAFLFLISHQPAALLPTLRSRCRELRLSALSQNMVQQALTQAKIHLSEEQSPLITRLSAGSAGQAIRLAQLDGDALYSALISTLHTLPNLNQSAALKLAESFAGQANSERFDLLIDLIDYILGQTAKTSLIPRDPDADPTALDQKLFTKLHKGPIGARKWALVQQDISQRMRHGKAVNLDPVTLILDMFFKIEKCAAAL
;
A
#
# COMPACT_ATOMS: atom_id res chain seq x y z
N MET A 1 -1.26 -21.00 30.95
CA MET A 1 -0.48 -21.22 29.71
C MET A 1 0.73 -20.28 29.59
N LEU A 2 0.59 -18.96 29.77
CA LEU A 2 1.75 -18.04 29.78
C LEU A 2 2.55 -18.11 31.10
N GLU A 3 1.94 -18.51 32.19
CA GLU A 3 2.59 -18.66 33.50
C GLU A 3 3.34 -19.98 33.63
N GLU A 4 2.78 -21.02 32.99
CA GLU A 4 3.36 -22.35 32.98
C GLU A 4 3.26 -22.91 31.54
N PRO A 5 4.22 -22.58 30.66
CA PRO A 5 4.23 -23.13 29.32
C PRO A 5 4.54 -24.64 29.38
N PRO A 6 3.98 -25.44 28.46
CA PRO A 6 4.33 -26.85 28.31
C PRO A 6 5.83 -27.00 28.07
N LYS A 7 6.42 -28.10 28.55
CA LYS A 7 7.84 -28.40 28.29
C LYS A 7 8.10 -28.40 26.76
N ASN A 8 9.16 -27.72 26.34
CA ASN A 8 9.59 -27.58 24.94
C ASN A 8 8.61 -26.80 24.04
N ALA A 9 7.80 -25.89 24.60
CA ALA A 9 6.91 -25.01 23.83
C ALA A 9 7.47 -23.59 23.76
N PHE A 10 7.32 -22.96 22.58
CA PHE A 10 7.57 -21.54 22.37
C PHE A 10 6.25 -20.86 22.03
N LEU A 11 5.97 -19.74 22.70
CA LEU A 11 4.80 -18.92 22.48
C LEU A 11 5.22 -17.57 21.89
N PHE A 12 4.75 -17.26 20.68
CA PHE A 12 4.99 -15.96 20.05
C PHE A 12 3.71 -15.12 20.11
N LEU A 13 3.78 -13.98 20.81
CA LEU A 13 2.73 -12.98 20.87
C LEU A 13 3.07 -11.83 19.93
N ILE A 14 2.27 -11.64 18.89
CA ILE A 14 2.46 -10.54 17.94
C ILE A 14 1.59 -9.37 18.38
N SER A 15 2.20 -8.20 18.56
CA SER A 15 1.49 -6.97 18.91
C SER A 15 2.07 -5.78 18.17
N HIS A 16 1.19 -5.00 17.55
CA HIS A 16 1.54 -3.71 16.93
C HIS A 16 1.53 -2.55 17.93
N GLN A 17 0.96 -2.76 19.12
CA GLN A 17 0.87 -1.78 20.19
C GLN A 17 1.31 -2.41 21.51
N PRO A 18 2.62 -2.61 21.75
CA PRO A 18 3.10 -3.25 22.97
C PRO A 18 2.67 -2.52 24.26
N ALA A 19 2.51 -1.19 24.18
CA ALA A 19 2.08 -0.38 25.32
C ALA A 19 0.61 -0.64 25.73
N ALA A 20 -0.23 -1.12 24.82
CA ALA A 20 -1.63 -1.46 25.08
C ALA A 20 -1.81 -2.86 25.70
N LEU A 21 -0.75 -3.68 25.72
CA LEU A 21 -0.80 -5.00 26.35
C LEU A 21 -0.87 -4.89 27.86
N LEU A 22 -1.61 -5.81 28.47
CA LEU A 22 -1.68 -5.91 29.92
C LEU A 22 -0.28 -6.05 30.54
N PRO A 23 0.02 -5.35 31.65
CA PRO A 23 1.31 -5.45 32.34
C PRO A 23 1.69 -6.89 32.69
N THR A 24 0.72 -7.73 33.03
CA THR A 24 0.89 -9.15 33.33
C THR A 24 1.41 -9.97 32.15
N LEU A 25 1.04 -9.63 30.91
CA LEU A 25 1.58 -10.26 29.71
C LEU A 25 2.99 -9.77 29.42
N ARG A 26 3.20 -8.46 29.52
CA ARG A 26 4.52 -7.85 29.25
C ARG A 26 5.61 -8.36 30.21
N SER A 27 5.27 -8.55 31.50
CA SER A 27 6.25 -9.01 32.51
C SER A 27 6.69 -10.47 32.30
N ARG A 28 5.89 -11.28 31.56
CA ARG A 28 6.16 -12.70 31.32
C ARG A 28 6.73 -12.99 29.93
N CYS A 29 6.78 -11.98 29.06
CA CYS A 29 7.28 -12.12 27.70
C CYS A 29 8.61 -11.37 27.53
N ARG A 30 9.51 -11.95 26.74
CA ARG A 30 10.69 -11.26 26.25
C ARG A 30 10.30 -10.47 25.01
N GLU A 31 10.48 -9.15 25.03
CA GLU A 31 10.18 -8.29 23.89
C GLU A 31 11.27 -8.44 22.81
N LEU A 32 10.83 -8.73 21.57
CA LEU A 32 11.65 -8.69 20.38
C LEU A 32 11.08 -7.59 19.46
N ARG A 33 11.82 -6.49 19.30
CA ARG A 33 11.44 -5.39 18.41
C ARG A 33 11.94 -5.67 17.01
N LEU A 34 11.03 -5.70 16.06
CA LEU A 34 11.34 -5.82 14.63
C LEU A 34 11.34 -4.42 14.01
N SER A 35 12.47 -4.03 13.44
CA SER A 35 12.62 -2.78 12.67
C SER A 35 12.46 -3.06 11.17
N ALA A 36 12.16 -1.98 10.41
CA ALA A 36 12.16 -2.06 8.96
C ALA A 36 13.54 -2.51 8.44
N LEU A 37 13.53 -3.40 7.47
CA LEU A 37 14.75 -3.92 6.83
C LEU A 37 15.35 -2.88 5.88
N SER A 38 16.69 -2.88 5.77
CA SER A 38 17.37 -2.13 4.72
C SER A 38 17.09 -2.74 3.33
N GLN A 39 17.35 -1.98 2.26
CA GLN A 39 17.17 -2.46 0.88
C GLN A 39 17.89 -3.78 0.62
N ASN A 40 19.15 -3.90 1.05
CA ASN A 40 19.93 -5.11 0.88
C ASN A 40 19.33 -6.30 1.63
N MET A 41 18.79 -6.10 2.83
CA MET A 41 18.15 -7.15 3.60
C MET A 41 16.82 -7.59 2.98
N VAL A 42 16.06 -6.67 2.38
CA VAL A 42 14.85 -7.02 1.61
C VAL A 42 15.20 -7.86 0.41
N GLN A 43 16.25 -7.51 -0.34
CA GLN A 43 16.75 -8.31 -1.47
C GLN A 43 17.20 -9.71 -1.04
N GLN A 44 17.94 -9.81 0.08
CA GLN A 44 18.32 -11.11 0.64
C GLN A 44 17.10 -11.96 1.00
N ALA A 45 16.08 -11.35 1.62
CA ALA A 45 14.85 -12.05 1.97
C ALA A 45 14.09 -12.56 0.72
N LEU A 46 14.05 -11.79 -0.37
CA LEU A 46 13.48 -12.21 -1.64
C LEU A 46 14.27 -13.38 -2.25
N THR A 47 15.60 -13.32 -2.23
CA THR A 47 16.46 -14.41 -2.70
C THR A 47 16.25 -15.70 -1.89
N GLN A 48 16.13 -15.58 -0.55
CA GLN A 48 15.81 -16.74 0.31
C GLN A 48 14.43 -17.32 0.00
N ALA A 49 13.46 -16.46 -0.36
CA ALA A 49 12.13 -16.89 -0.81
C ALA A 49 12.14 -17.43 -2.27
N LYS A 50 13.31 -17.53 -2.92
CA LYS A 50 13.48 -17.96 -4.33
C LYS A 50 12.72 -17.05 -5.32
N ILE A 51 12.58 -15.78 -5.00
CA ILE A 51 11.98 -14.76 -5.85
C ILE A 51 13.11 -13.96 -6.50
N HIS A 52 13.15 -13.96 -7.82
CA HIS A 52 14.11 -13.20 -8.61
C HIS A 52 13.39 -12.03 -9.27
N LEU A 53 13.80 -10.81 -8.93
CA LEU A 53 13.33 -9.59 -9.55
C LEU A 53 14.28 -9.15 -10.64
N SER A 54 13.76 -8.54 -11.70
CA SER A 54 14.59 -7.83 -12.66
C SER A 54 15.25 -6.59 -12.03
N GLU A 55 16.29 -6.06 -12.67
CA GLU A 55 16.95 -4.83 -12.22
C GLU A 55 15.98 -3.64 -12.16
N GLU A 56 14.98 -3.62 -13.04
CA GLU A 56 13.96 -2.56 -13.10
C GLU A 56 12.92 -2.67 -12.00
N GLN A 57 12.52 -3.90 -11.63
CA GLN A 57 11.51 -4.16 -10.60
C GLN A 57 12.03 -3.97 -9.18
N SER A 58 13.29 -4.31 -8.95
CA SER A 58 13.90 -4.37 -7.62
C SER A 58 13.81 -3.04 -6.84
N PRO A 59 14.13 -1.87 -7.43
CA PRO A 59 14.04 -0.59 -6.71
C PRO A 59 12.62 -0.24 -6.30
N LEU A 60 11.65 -0.47 -7.20
CA LEU A 60 10.24 -0.15 -6.96
C LEU A 60 9.65 -1.04 -5.85
N ILE A 61 9.83 -2.36 -5.95
CA ILE A 61 9.31 -3.32 -4.96
C ILE A 61 9.94 -3.06 -3.59
N THR A 62 11.24 -2.80 -3.53
CA THR A 62 11.94 -2.49 -2.28
C THR A 62 11.38 -1.21 -1.64
N ARG A 63 11.13 -0.18 -2.43
CA ARG A 63 10.52 1.06 -1.95
C ARG A 63 9.09 0.87 -1.45
N LEU A 64 8.24 0.18 -2.23
CA LEU A 64 6.83 -0.07 -1.89
C LEU A 64 6.68 -0.98 -0.68
N SER A 65 7.65 -1.87 -0.43
CA SER A 65 7.65 -2.76 0.73
C SER A 65 7.91 -2.07 2.06
N ALA A 66 8.43 -0.83 2.05
CA ALA A 66 8.78 -0.05 3.24
C ALA A 66 9.63 -0.85 4.28
N GLY A 67 10.51 -1.73 3.81
CA GLY A 67 11.36 -2.57 4.64
C GLY A 67 10.67 -3.81 5.22
N SER A 68 9.49 -4.18 4.71
CA SER A 68 8.81 -5.42 5.07
C SER A 68 9.11 -6.52 4.06
N ALA A 69 9.79 -7.60 4.48
CA ALA A 69 10.05 -8.75 3.63
C ALA A 69 8.76 -9.42 3.12
N GLY A 70 7.76 -9.58 3.99
CA GLY A 70 6.47 -10.15 3.61
C GLY A 70 5.74 -9.32 2.55
N GLN A 71 5.77 -8.00 2.68
CA GLN A 71 5.17 -7.11 1.69
C GLN A 71 5.95 -7.14 0.37
N ALA A 72 7.28 -7.23 0.41
CA ALA A 72 8.11 -7.36 -0.80
C ALA A 72 7.81 -8.67 -1.56
N ILE A 73 7.68 -9.79 -0.84
CA ILE A 73 7.31 -11.08 -1.40
C ILE A 73 5.91 -11.00 -2.04
N ARG A 74 4.93 -10.43 -1.33
CA ARG A 74 3.56 -10.27 -1.83
C ARG A 74 3.49 -9.40 -3.08
N LEU A 75 4.21 -8.28 -3.11
CA LEU A 75 4.32 -7.41 -4.28
C LEU A 75 4.88 -8.16 -5.49
N ALA A 76 5.94 -8.93 -5.28
CA ALA A 76 6.57 -9.71 -6.35
C ALA A 76 5.68 -10.85 -6.88
N GLN A 77 4.93 -11.52 -6.00
CA GLN A 77 4.05 -12.64 -6.39
C GLN A 77 2.77 -12.22 -7.09
N LEU A 78 2.30 -10.99 -6.84
CA LEU A 78 1.03 -10.46 -7.37
C LEU A 78 1.23 -9.42 -8.47
N ASP A 79 2.41 -9.35 -9.10
CA ASP A 79 2.75 -8.35 -10.11
C ASP A 79 2.48 -6.91 -9.63
N GLY A 80 2.91 -6.61 -8.41
CA GLY A 80 2.64 -5.34 -7.74
C GLY A 80 3.29 -4.14 -8.42
N ASP A 81 4.41 -4.32 -9.10
CA ASP A 81 5.09 -3.31 -9.92
C ASP A 81 4.25 -2.92 -11.14
N ALA A 82 3.70 -3.91 -11.86
CA ALA A 82 2.82 -3.69 -13.00
C ALA A 82 1.50 -3.03 -12.55
N LEU A 83 0.92 -3.48 -11.43
CA LEU A 83 -0.29 -2.88 -10.87
C LEU A 83 -0.06 -1.44 -10.43
N TYR A 84 1.05 -1.15 -9.74
CA TYR A 84 1.42 0.21 -9.35
C TYR A 84 1.60 1.12 -10.57
N SER A 85 2.31 0.66 -11.59
CA SER A 85 2.53 1.40 -12.83
C SER A 85 1.22 1.70 -13.57
N ALA A 86 0.29 0.75 -13.61
CA ALA A 86 -1.04 0.94 -14.19
C ALA A 86 -1.88 1.96 -13.39
N LEU A 87 -1.82 1.93 -12.06
CA LEU A 87 -2.46 2.92 -11.20
C LEU A 87 -1.89 4.32 -11.43
N ILE A 88 -0.56 4.47 -11.40
CA ILE A 88 0.11 5.75 -11.62
C ILE A 88 -0.22 6.32 -13.00
N SER A 89 -0.15 5.50 -14.07
CA SER A 89 -0.48 5.95 -15.44
C SER A 89 -1.94 6.40 -15.58
N THR A 90 -2.87 5.69 -14.94
CA THR A 90 -4.30 6.07 -14.95
C THR A 90 -4.51 7.37 -14.17
N LEU A 91 -3.91 7.54 -13.00
CA LEU A 91 -4.03 8.73 -12.16
C LEU A 91 -3.30 9.96 -12.77
N HIS A 92 -2.31 9.75 -13.63
CA HIS A 92 -1.65 10.86 -14.34
C HIS A 92 -2.60 11.67 -15.26
N THR A 93 -3.70 11.06 -15.69
CA THR A 93 -4.71 11.74 -16.53
C THR A 93 -5.55 12.74 -15.76
N LEU A 94 -5.56 12.70 -14.40
CA LEU A 94 -6.31 13.64 -13.57
C LEU A 94 -5.97 15.11 -13.92
N PRO A 95 -6.92 16.06 -13.80
CA PRO A 95 -8.28 15.89 -13.30
C PRO A 95 -9.28 15.28 -14.29
N ASN A 96 -8.89 15.02 -15.54
CA ASN A 96 -9.72 14.42 -16.58
C ASN A 96 -9.37 12.93 -16.68
N LEU A 97 -10.03 12.10 -15.87
CA LEU A 97 -9.75 10.67 -15.80
C LEU A 97 -9.96 9.98 -17.15
N ASN A 98 -8.98 9.19 -17.60
CA ASN A 98 -9.17 8.30 -18.73
C ASN A 98 -10.05 7.10 -18.31
N GLN A 99 -11.36 7.22 -18.54
CA GLN A 99 -12.35 6.23 -18.14
C GLN A 99 -12.10 4.85 -18.78
N SER A 100 -11.60 4.81 -20.01
CA SER A 100 -11.26 3.54 -20.67
C SER A 100 -10.11 2.81 -19.97
N ALA A 101 -9.08 3.55 -19.54
CA ALA A 101 -7.96 2.97 -18.79
C ALA A 101 -8.43 2.50 -17.39
N ALA A 102 -9.25 3.30 -16.71
CA ALA A 102 -9.81 2.94 -15.42
C ALA A 102 -10.71 1.71 -15.50
N LEU A 103 -11.54 1.61 -16.55
CA LEU A 103 -12.40 0.45 -16.77
C LEU A 103 -11.57 -0.82 -17.05
N LYS A 104 -10.59 -0.75 -17.95
CA LYS A 104 -9.70 -1.89 -18.24
C LYS A 104 -8.98 -2.40 -16.98
N LEU A 105 -8.51 -1.48 -16.13
CA LEU A 105 -7.88 -1.86 -14.88
C LEU A 105 -8.90 -2.52 -13.93
N ALA A 106 -10.11 -1.96 -13.81
CA ALA A 106 -11.17 -2.53 -12.98
C ALA A 106 -11.58 -3.93 -13.46
N GLU A 107 -11.77 -4.12 -14.77
CA GLU A 107 -12.13 -5.41 -15.38
C GLU A 107 -11.07 -6.50 -15.13
N SER A 108 -9.79 -6.12 -14.98
CA SER A 108 -8.72 -7.08 -14.62
C SER A 108 -8.89 -7.72 -13.23
N PHE A 109 -9.81 -7.21 -12.42
CA PHE A 109 -10.18 -7.75 -11.11
C PHE A 109 -11.50 -8.51 -11.11
N ALA A 110 -12.15 -8.69 -12.26
CA ALA A 110 -13.36 -9.47 -12.36
C ALA A 110 -13.10 -10.93 -11.93
N GLY A 111 -14.04 -11.50 -11.14
CA GLY A 111 -13.96 -12.88 -10.65
C GLY A 111 -13.36 -13.04 -9.26
N GLN A 112 -13.71 -14.17 -8.61
CA GLN A 112 -13.35 -14.44 -7.19
C GLN A 112 -11.85 -14.75 -6.97
N ALA A 113 -11.10 -15.13 -8.01
CA ALA A 113 -9.70 -15.54 -7.89
C ALA A 113 -8.73 -14.40 -7.49
N ASN A 114 -9.19 -13.16 -7.50
CA ASN A 114 -8.35 -11.97 -7.34
C ASN A 114 -8.38 -11.32 -5.94
N SER A 115 -8.83 -12.04 -4.90
CA SER A 115 -9.02 -11.47 -3.56
C SER A 115 -7.73 -10.88 -2.97
N GLU A 116 -6.59 -11.56 -3.09
CA GLU A 116 -5.29 -11.06 -2.58
C GLU A 116 -4.76 -9.88 -3.41
N ARG A 117 -4.96 -9.94 -4.73
CA ARG A 117 -4.59 -8.84 -5.63
C ARG A 117 -5.45 -7.60 -5.39
N PHE A 118 -6.73 -7.78 -5.02
CA PHE A 118 -7.60 -6.67 -4.62
C PHE A 118 -7.14 -6.00 -3.31
N ASP A 119 -6.71 -6.79 -2.32
CA ASP A 119 -6.10 -6.23 -1.10
C ASP A 119 -4.82 -5.45 -1.43
N LEU A 120 -3.99 -5.97 -2.34
CA LEU A 120 -2.80 -5.26 -2.79
C LEU A 120 -3.14 -3.93 -3.48
N LEU A 121 -4.20 -3.91 -4.31
CA LEU A 121 -4.68 -2.67 -4.93
C LEU A 121 -5.09 -1.64 -3.86
N ILE A 122 -5.81 -2.05 -2.81
CA ILE A 122 -6.19 -1.16 -1.70
C ILE A 122 -4.93 -0.58 -1.05
N ASP A 123 -3.95 -1.43 -0.73
CA ASP A 123 -2.71 -1.00 -0.08
C ASP A 123 -1.90 -0.03 -0.97
N LEU A 124 -1.85 -0.27 -2.29
CA LEU A 124 -1.17 0.61 -3.24
C LEU A 124 -1.88 1.96 -3.39
N ILE A 125 -3.20 1.98 -3.44
CA ILE A 125 -3.97 3.24 -3.47
C ILE A 125 -3.81 4.00 -2.15
N ASP A 126 -3.86 3.32 -1.01
CA ASP A 126 -3.58 3.93 0.29
C ASP A 126 -2.19 4.57 0.33
N TYR A 127 -1.18 3.89 -0.24
CA TYR A 127 0.16 4.42 -0.37
C TYR A 127 0.20 5.67 -1.27
N ILE A 128 -0.38 5.60 -2.49
CA ILE A 128 -0.36 6.70 -3.46
C ILE A 128 -1.05 7.96 -2.88
N LEU A 129 -2.25 7.81 -2.33
CA LEU A 129 -3.00 8.93 -1.75
C LEU A 129 -2.32 9.49 -0.50
N GLY A 130 -1.73 8.62 0.32
CA GLY A 130 -0.93 9.01 1.48
C GLY A 130 0.32 9.80 1.08
N GLN A 131 1.03 9.39 0.01
CA GLN A 131 2.16 10.15 -0.53
C GLN A 131 1.72 11.48 -1.13
N THR A 132 0.59 11.52 -1.84
CA THR A 132 0.01 12.76 -2.36
C THR A 132 -0.30 13.76 -1.25
N ALA A 133 -0.89 13.29 -0.14
CA ALA A 133 -1.17 14.12 1.02
C ALA A 133 0.12 14.62 1.70
N LYS A 134 1.11 13.75 1.89
CA LYS A 134 2.41 14.12 2.49
C LYS A 134 3.18 15.11 1.65
N THR A 135 3.27 14.90 0.33
CA THR A 135 3.95 15.81 -0.60
C THR A 135 3.28 17.17 -0.63
N SER A 136 1.97 17.24 -0.39
CA SER A 136 1.26 18.51 -0.27
C SER A 136 1.64 19.33 0.98
N LEU A 137 2.29 18.72 1.98
CA LEU A 137 2.81 19.41 3.17
C LEU A 137 4.31 19.69 3.07
N ILE A 138 5.07 18.71 2.58
CA ILE A 138 6.53 18.75 2.52
C ILE A 138 6.92 18.34 1.09
N PRO A 139 7.18 19.30 0.20
CA PRO A 139 7.65 19.00 -1.16
C PRO A 139 8.92 18.14 -1.09
N ARG A 140 8.92 17.02 -1.82
CA ARG A 140 10.13 16.21 -1.97
C ARG A 140 11.07 16.85 -2.97
N ASP A 141 12.37 16.64 -2.76
CA ASP A 141 13.39 16.98 -3.75
C ASP A 141 13.19 16.11 -5.01
N PRO A 142 12.95 16.70 -6.18
CA PRO A 142 12.76 15.94 -7.41
C PRO A 142 13.96 15.08 -7.80
N ASP A 143 15.18 15.45 -7.36
CA ASP A 143 16.41 14.73 -7.70
C ASP A 143 16.67 13.51 -6.80
N ALA A 144 15.91 13.35 -5.72
CA ALA A 144 16.12 12.29 -4.72
C ALA A 144 15.52 10.92 -5.08
N ASP A 145 14.73 10.79 -6.17
CA ASP A 145 14.03 9.52 -6.50
C ASP A 145 14.04 9.23 -8.01
N PRO A 146 14.58 8.08 -8.44
CA PRO A 146 14.71 7.73 -9.86
C PRO A 146 13.37 7.41 -10.56
N THR A 147 12.26 7.25 -9.85
CA THR A 147 10.96 6.94 -10.46
C THR A 147 10.16 8.21 -10.79
N ALA A 148 10.61 8.91 -11.82
CA ALA A 148 10.10 10.23 -12.21
C ALA A 148 8.58 10.34 -12.49
N LEU A 149 7.86 9.24 -12.72
CA LEU A 149 6.43 9.28 -13.06
C LEU A 149 5.53 9.55 -11.86
N ASP A 150 5.75 8.89 -10.75
CA ASP A 150 4.94 9.09 -9.55
C ASP A 150 5.20 10.45 -8.88
N GLN A 151 6.44 10.93 -8.91
CA GLN A 151 6.75 12.29 -8.42
C GLN A 151 6.04 13.38 -9.22
N LYS A 152 6.03 13.25 -10.55
CA LYS A 152 5.27 14.16 -11.41
C LYS A 152 3.78 14.15 -11.04
N LEU A 153 3.21 12.98 -10.75
CA LEU A 153 1.84 12.87 -10.29
C LEU A 153 1.64 13.59 -8.95
N PHE A 154 2.48 13.30 -7.95
CA PHE A 154 2.37 13.92 -6.62
C PHE A 154 2.54 15.44 -6.68
N THR A 155 3.48 15.93 -7.49
CA THR A 155 3.67 17.37 -7.72
C THR A 155 2.46 18.00 -8.41
N LYS A 156 1.89 17.32 -9.42
CA LYS A 156 0.70 17.79 -10.14
C LYS A 156 -0.52 17.90 -9.21
N LEU A 157 -0.67 16.95 -8.30
CA LEU A 157 -1.77 16.90 -7.35
C LEU A 157 -1.50 17.70 -6.07
N HIS A 158 -0.30 18.28 -5.94
CA HIS A 158 0.08 19.14 -4.82
C HIS A 158 -0.76 20.42 -4.80
N LYS A 159 -1.48 20.66 -3.70
CA LYS A 159 -2.34 21.84 -3.51
C LYS A 159 -2.20 22.42 -2.09
N GLY A 160 -1.00 22.33 -1.53
CA GLY A 160 -0.69 22.84 -0.20
C GLY A 160 -1.47 22.16 0.94
N PRO A 161 -1.53 22.76 2.14
CA PRO A 161 -2.12 22.14 3.33
C PRO A 161 -3.61 21.81 3.20
N ILE A 162 -4.36 22.60 2.43
CA ILE A 162 -5.79 22.32 2.17
C ILE A 162 -5.93 21.07 1.33
N GLY A 163 -5.08 20.93 0.28
CA GLY A 163 -5.03 19.72 -0.54
C GLY A 163 -4.62 18.50 0.26
N ALA A 164 -3.60 18.62 1.13
CA ALA A 164 -3.17 17.53 1.99
C ALA A 164 -4.32 16.96 2.83
N ARG A 165 -5.10 17.84 3.47
CA ARG A 165 -6.26 17.44 4.28
C ARG A 165 -7.33 16.74 3.43
N LYS A 166 -7.64 17.28 2.24
CA LYS A 166 -8.61 16.67 1.34
C LYS A 166 -8.18 15.27 0.88
N TRP A 167 -6.92 15.12 0.47
CA TRP A 167 -6.38 13.83 0.05
C TRP A 167 -6.38 12.80 1.17
N ALA A 168 -6.04 13.20 2.41
CA ALA A 168 -6.11 12.30 3.57
C ALA A 168 -7.54 11.83 3.87
N LEU A 169 -8.54 12.73 3.78
CA LEU A 169 -9.94 12.37 3.97
C LEU A 169 -10.44 11.42 2.87
N VAL A 170 -10.07 11.68 1.61
CA VAL A 170 -10.42 10.81 0.48
C VAL A 170 -9.76 9.44 0.61
N GLN A 171 -8.49 9.38 1.02
CA GLN A 171 -7.80 8.13 1.32
C GLN A 171 -8.58 7.31 2.36
N GLN A 172 -8.95 7.92 3.49
CA GLN A 172 -9.68 7.23 4.55
C GLN A 172 -11.03 6.71 4.07
N ASP A 173 -11.81 7.53 3.34
CA ASP A 173 -13.12 7.14 2.82
C ASP A 173 -12.99 5.98 1.81
N ILE A 174 -12.07 6.06 0.87
CA ILE A 174 -11.82 5.01 -0.13
C ILE A 174 -11.39 3.71 0.56
N SER A 175 -10.40 3.76 1.45
CA SER A 175 -9.90 2.58 2.16
C SER A 175 -11.02 1.88 2.93
N GLN A 176 -11.83 2.64 3.67
CA GLN A 176 -12.97 2.09 4.42
C GLN A 176 -14.00 1.46 3.49
N ARG A 177 -14.38 2.14 2.41
CA ARG A 177 -15.40 1.64 1.45
C ARG A 177 -14.95 0.39 0.73
N MET A 178 -13.71 0.36 0.24
CA MET A 178 -13.18 -0.80 -0.48
C MET A 178 -13.07 -2.02 0.44
N ARG A 179 -12.56 -1.85 1.67
CA ARG A 179 -12.47 -2.95 2.66
C ARG A 179 -13.84 -3.43 3.09
N HIS A 180 -14.79 -2.51 3.32
CA HIS A 180 -16.17 -2.88 3.64
C HIS A 180 -16.85 -3.57 2.47
N GLY A 181 -16.76 -3.03 1.26
CA GLY A 181 -17.32 -3.62 0.05
C GLY A 181 -16.80 -5.04 -0.20
N LYS A 182 -15.50 -5.26 -0.01
CA LYS A 182 -14.93 -6.61 -0.06
C LYS A 182 -15.54 -7.54 1.00
N ALA A 183 -15.67 -7.07 2.24
CA ALA A 183 -16.21 -7.88 3.34
C ALA A 183 -17.67 -8.31 3.12
N VAL A 184 -18.44 -7.52 2.38
CA VAL A 184 -19.84 -7.85 2.00
C VAL A 184 -19.96 -8.38 0.57
N ASN A 185 -18.85 -8.78 -0.05
CA ASN A 185 -18.77 -9.39 -1.38
C ASN A 185 -19.41 -8.54 -2.50
N LEU A 186 -19.22 -7.20 -2.46
CA LEU A 186 -19.59 -6.36 -3.59
C LEU A 186 -18.67 -6.61 -4.79
N ASP A 187 -19.20 -6.33 -5.98
CA ASP A 187 -18.45 -6.49 -7.23
C ASP A 187 -17.17 -5.63 -7.23
N PRO A 188 -15.98 -6.25 -7.40
CA PRO A 188 -14.71 -5.52 -7.41
C PRO A 188 -14.60 -4.44 -8.48
N VAL A 189 -15.17 -4.70 -9.67
CA VAL A 189 -15.14 -3.75 -10.80
C VAL A 189 -15.85 -2.44 -10.40
N THR A 190 -17.03 -2.56 -9.83
CA THR A 190 -17.82 -1.42 -9.35
C THR A 190 -17.09 -0.66 -8.23
N LEU A 191 -16.47 -1.36 -7.29
CA LEU A 191 -15.71 -0.73 -6.20
C LEU A 191 -14.49 0.06 -6.72
N ILE A 192 -13.78 -0.50 -7.70
CA ILE A 192 -12.60 0.16 -8.29
C ILE A 192 -13.01 1.40 -9.10
N LEU A 193 -14.11 1.34 -9.84
CA LEU A 193 -14.61 2.50 -10.58
C LEU A 193 -15.09 3.61 -9.62
N ASP A 194 -15.83 3.28 -8.54
CA ASP A 194 -16.23 4.25 -7.51
C ASP A 194 -15.00 4.93 -6.89
N MET A 195 -13.95 4.16 -6.62
CA MET A 195 -12.66 4.68 -6.15
C MET A 195 -12.07 5.72 -7.11
N PHE A 196 -11.97 5.39 -8.41
CA PHE A 196 -11.41 6.31 -9.39
C PHE A 196 -12.24 7.58 -9.54
N PHE A 197 -13.57 7.49 -9.58
CA PHE A 197 -14.45 8.66 -9.66
C PHE A 197 -14.35 9.55 -8.42
N LYS A 198 -14.16 9.00 -7.24
CA LYS A 198 -13.93 9.79 -6.02
C LYS A 198 -12.61 10.53 -6.07
N ILE A 199 -11.55 9.88 -6.56
CA ILE A 199 -10.24 10.51 -6.75
C ILE A 199 -10.34 11.65 -7.78
N GLU A 200 -10.99 11.41 -8.91
CA GLU A 200 -11.24 12.42 -9.96
C GLU A 200 -11.99 13.64 -9.38
N LYS A 201 -13.11 13.40 -8.69
CA LYS A 201 -13.89 14.46 -8.05
C LYS A 201 -13.07 15.28 -7.05
N CYS A 202 -12.21 14.63 -6.27
CA CYS A 202 -11.30 15.33 -5.37
C CYS A 202 -10.28 16.17 -6.14
N ALA A 203 -9.66 15.62 -7.18
CA ALA A 203 -8.67 16.33 -8.00
C ALA A 203 -9.28 17.54 -8.74
N ALA A 204 -10.52 17.43 -9.21
CA ALA A 204 -11.24 18.51 -9.88
C ALA A 204 -11.70 19.63 -8.91
N ALA A 205 -11.86 19.31 -7.61
CA ALA A 205 -12.28 20.26 -6.58
C ALA A 205 -11.10 20.98 -5.88
N LEU A 206 -9.86 20.71 -6.31
CA LEU A 206 -8.61 21.29 -5.81
C LEU A 206 -7.98 22.26 -6.80
#